data_4cd41e1057bffe577652e93732ee305e
#
_entry.id   4cd41e1057bffe577652e93732ee305e
#
_cell.length_a   1.000
_cell.length_b   1.000
_cell.length_c   1.000
_cell.angle_alpha   90.00
_cell.angle_beta   90.00
_cell.angle_gamma   90.00
#
_symmetry.space_group_name_H-M   'P 1'
#
loop_
_entity.id
_entity.type
_entity.pdbx_description
1 polymer ?
#
loop_
_entity_poly.entity_id
_entity_poly.type
_entity_poly.pdbx_seq_one_letter_code
_entity_poly.pdbx_strand_id
1 'polypeptide(L)'
;MKTILQIEDNFANRRLVERVLEPFAYRLLHASDGQSGIDTALQESPDLILLDMGLPDMDGQTLVSILRETPALAKVPIVALTAWPESIAGEMAIRYGCDGCITKPINVAEFGRQIEAYLAR
;
A
#
# COMPACT_ATOMS: atom_id res chain seq x y z
N MET A 1 1.48 -8.34 16.56
CA MET A 1 1.01 -8.47 15.18
C MET A 1 1.46 -7.30 14.34
N LYS A 2 1.68 -7.53 13.06
CA LYS A 2 2.07 -6.45 12.15
C LYS A 2 0.85 -5.63 11.74
N THR A 3 1.05 -4.33 11.56
CA THR A 3 0.02 -3.40 11.15
C THR A 3 0.22 -3.00 9.70
N ILE A 4 -0.83 -3.14 8.89
CA ILE A 4 -0.83 -2.75 7.48
C ILE A 4 -1.84 -1.64 7.30
N LEU A 5 -1.42 -0.53 6.69
CA LEU A 5 -2.33 0.55 6.31
C LEU A 5 -2.63 0.44 4.83
N GLN A 6 -3.89 0.29 4.48
CA GLN A 6 -4.33 0.32 3.10
C GLN A 6 -4.96 1.67 2.79
N ILE A 7 -4.41 2.37 1.80
CA ILE A 7 -4.94 3.64 1.33
C ILE A 7 -5.65 3.36 0.00
N GLU A 8 -6.98 3.33 0.06
CA GLU A 8 -7.82 2.89 -1.06
C GLU A 8 -9.20 3.52 -0.93
N ASP A 9 -9.69 4.17 -2.00
CA ASP A 9 -10.99 4.81 -2.00
C ASP A 9 -12.13 3.88 -2.41
N ASN A 10 -11.84 2.75 -3.05
CA ASN A 10 -12.87 1.82 -3.52
C ASN A 10 -13.19 0.78 -2.45
N PHE A 11 -14.45 0.75 -2.01
CA PHE A 11 -14.89 -0.16 -0.96
C PHE A 11 -14.69 -1.64 -1.33
N ALA A 12 -14.99 -2.02 -2.56
CA ALA A 12 -14.86 -3.41 -3.00
C ALA A 12 -13.40 -3.87 -2.96
N ASN A 13 -12.46 -3.01 -3.37
CA ASN A 13 -11.03 -3.32 -3.31
C ASN A 13 -10.56 -3.46 -1.87
N ARG A 14 -11.05 -2.60 -0.96
CA ARG A 14 -10.74 -2.71 0.47
C ARG A 14 -11.21 -4.05 1.03
N ARG A 15 -12.44 -4.44 0.73
CA ARG A 15 -13.01 -5.69 1.21
C ARG A 15 -12.26 -6.90 0.69
N LEU A 16 -11.83 -6.85 -0.55
CA LEU A 16 -11.06 -7.95 -1.14
C LEU A 16 -9.75 -8.16 -0.39
N VAL A 17 -9.00 -7.08 -0.12
CA VAL A 17 -7.74 -7.16 0.62
C VAL A 17 -7.98 -7.66 2.04
N GLU A 18 -9.02 -7.18 2.72
CA GLU A 18 -9.39 -7.66 4.06
C GLU A 18 -9.57 -9.17 4.07
N ARG A 19 -10.33 -9.70 3.11
CA ARG A 19 -10.63 -11.14 3.04
C ARG A 19 -9.38 -11.96 2.76
N VAL A 20 -8.56 -11.50 1.83
CA VAL A 20 -7.36 -12.23 1.44
C VAL A 20 -6.33 -12.25 2.56
N LEU A 21 -6.24 -11.18 3.35
CA LEU A 21 -5.27 -11.09 4.44
C LEU A 21 -5.79 -11.61 5.78
N GLU A 22 -7.06 -11.94 5.89
CA GLU A 22 -7.65 -12.43 7.14
C GLU A 22 -6.87 -13.59 7.78
N PRO A 23 -6.47 -14.63 7.02
CA PRO A 23 -5.75 -15.76 7.62
C PRO A 23 -4.36 -15.39 8.18
N PHE A 24 -3.83 -14.23 7.82
CA PHE A 24 -2.48 -13.82 8.23
C PHE A 24 -2.45 -13.06 9.55
N ALA A 25 -3.61 -12.77 10.13
CA ALA A 25 -3.74 -12.13 11.44
C ALA A 25 -3.03 -10.77 11.55
N TYR A 26 -3.02 -9.99 10.47
CA TYR A 26 -2.52 -8.62 10.51
C TYR A 26 -3.56 -7.67 11.10
N ARG A 27 -3.08 -6.59 11.72
CA ARG A 27 -3.95 -5.47 12.09
C ARG A 27 -4.08 -4.61 10.83
N LEU A 28 -5.25 -4.59 10.23
CA LEU A 28 -5.48 -3.91 8.95
C LEU A 28 -6.22 -2.60 9.19
N LEU A 29 -5.59 -1.49 8.80
CA LEU A 29 -6.17 -0.15 8.90
C LEU A 29 -6.48 0.34 7.49
N HIS A 30 -7.49 1.21 7.39
CA HIS A 30 -7.94 1.76 6.11
C HIS A 30 -7.97 3.28 6.13
N ALA A 31 -7.60 3.88 5.02
CA ALA A 31 -7.81 5.29 4.75
C ALA A 31 -8.36 5.41 3.33
N SER A 32 -9.28 6.33 3.09
CA SER A 32 -9.98 6.42 1.81
C SER A 32 -9.41 7.47 0.87
N ASP A 33 -8.45 8.27 1.32
CA ASP A 33 -7.80 9.26 0.48
C ASP A 33 -6.36 9.48 0.96
N GLY A 34 -5.61 10.29 0.21
CA GLY A 34 -4.20 10.51 0.52
C GLY A 34 -3.98 11.23 1.84
N GLN A 35 -4.75 12.27 2.13
CA GLN A 35 -4.56 13.04 3.35
C GLN A 35 -4.86 12.21 4.60
N SER A 36 -5.98 11.48 4.61
CA SER A 36 -6.28 10.62 5.75
C SER A 36 -5.28 9.48 5.86
N GLY A 37 -4.71 9.04 4.74
CA GLY A 37 -3.63 8.04 4.73
C GLY A 37 -2.39 8.54 5.43
N ILE A 38 -1.97 9.77 5.14
CA ILE A 38 -0.81 10.39 5.79
C ILE A 38 -1.07 10.52 7.30
N ASP A 39 -2.23 11.04 7.67
CA ASP A 39 -2.59 11.26 9.08
C ASP A 39 -2.60 9.92 9.85
N THR A 40 -3.20 8.89 9.26
CA THR A 40 -3.26 7.56 9.87
C THR A 40 -1.87 6.95 10.00
N ALA A 41 -1.03 7.09 8.97
CA ALA A 41 0.32 6.56 9.00
C ALA A 41 1.15 7.20 10.12
N LEU A 42 1.02 8.52 10.29
CA LEU A 42 1.73 9.23 11.37
C LEU A 42 1.23 8.81 12.75
N GLN A 43 -0.07 8.59 12.89
CA GLN A 43 -0.68 8.25 14.16
C GLN A 43 -0.43 6.80 14.57
N GLU A 44 -0.47 5.87 13.61
CA GLU A 44 -0.47 4.44 13.89
C GLU A 44 0.86 3.73 13.61
N SER A 45 1.80 4.39 12.96
CA SER A 45 3.12 3.82 12.63
C SER A 45 3.04 2.42 12.02
N PRO A 46 2.42 2.28 10.85
CA PRO A 46 2.24 0.95 10.24
C PRO A 46 3.57 0.31 9.84
N ASP A 47 3.56 -1.01 9.77
CA ASP A 47 4.71 -1.78 9.32
C ASP A 47 4.80 -1.85 7.80
N LEU A 48 3.70 -1.59 7.10
CA LEU A 48 3.65 -1.58 5.64
C LEU A 48 2.45 -0.74 5.19
N ILE A 49 2.63 -0.02 4.08
CA ILE A 49 1.56 0.76 3.46
C ILE A 49 1.25 0.16 2.09
N LEU A 50 -0.01 -0.23 1.89
CA LEU A 50 -0.54 -0.60 0.58
C LEU A 50 -1.21 0.63 0.00
N LEU A 51 -0.78 1.04 -1.17
CA LEU A 51 -1.21 2.30 -1.75
C LEU A 51 -1.85 2.10 -3.12
N ASP A 52 -3.12 2.51 -3.25
CA ASP A 52 -3.75 2.61 -4.56
C ASP A 52 -3.26 3.88 -5.24
N MET A 53 -2.81 3.77 -6.48
CA MET A 53 -2.22 4.91 -7.20
C MET A 53 -3.26 5.88 -7.76
N GLY A 54 -4.54 5.52 -7.76
CA GLY A 54 -5.61 6.35 -8.31
C GLY A 54 -6.53 6.96 -7.25
N LEU A 55 -5.97 7.69 -6.29
CA LEU A 55 -6.77 8.31 -5.21
C LEU A 55 -7.48 9.58 -5.66
N PRO A 56 -8.59 9.96 -4.98
CA PRO A 56 -9.40 11.11 -5.42
C PRO A 56 -8.78 12.47 -5.14
N ASP A 57 -7.97 12.61 -4.09
CA ASP A 57 -7.46 13.91 -3.64
C ASP A 57 -6.03 14.21 -4.09
N MET A 58 -5.26 13.19 -4.42
CA MET A 58 -3.88 13.38 -4.91
C MET A 58 -3.42 12.14 -5.68
N ASP A 59 -2.46 12.32 -6.58
CA ASP A 59 -1.91 11.16 -7.29
C ASP A 59 -0.94 10.39 -6.40
N GLY A 60 -0.68 9.14 -6.79
CA GLY A 60 0.16 8.25 -6.00
C GLY A 60 1.60 8.75 -5.88
N GLN A 61 2.12 9.38 -6.92
CA GLN A 61 3.48 9.92 -6.89
C GLN A 61 3.63 11.00 -5.83
N THR A 62 2.66 11.92 -5.76
CA THR A 62 2.65 12.98 -4.75
C THR A 62 2.58 12.39 -3.35
N LEU A 63 1.69 11.42 -3.16
CA LEU A 63 1.52 10.77 -1.85
C LEU A 63 2.80 10.08 -1.41
N VAL A 64 3.44 9.32 -2.28
CA VAL A 64 4.69 8.63 -1.95
C VAL A 64 5.78 9.64 -1.57
N SER A 65 5.88 10.74 -2.31
CA SER A 65 6.86 11.79 -2.01
C SER A 65 6.64 12.36 -0.61
N ILE A 66 5.39 12.65 -0.25
CA ILE A 66 5.08 13.18 1.08
C ILE A 66 5.46 12.16 2.16
N LEU A 67 5.11 10.90 1.97
CA LEU A 67 5.44 9.85 2.93
C LEU A 67 6.95 9.70 3.12
N ARG A 68 7.70 9.71 2.02
CA ARG A 68 9.16 9.56 2.07
C ARG A 68 9.86 10.77 2.69
N GLU A 69 9.31 11.96 2.54
CA GLU A 69 9.86 13.18 3.12
C GLU A 69 9.50 13.33 4.61
N THR A 70 8.55 12.55 5.09
CA THR A 70 8.16 12.56 6.50
C THR A 70 9.10 11.65 7.28
N PRO A 71 9.95 12.19 8.19
CA PRO A 71 11.00 11.37 8.82
C PRO A 71 10.52 10.09 9.48
N ALA A 72 9.38 10.13 10.15
CA ALA A 72 8.84 8.95 10.84
C ALA A 72 8.38 7.86 9.87
N LEU A 73 8.18 8.18 8.59
CA LEU A 73 7.66 7.26 7.58
C LEU A 73 8.66 6.98 6.46
N ALA A 74 9.85 7.57 6.53
CA ALA A 74 10.81 7.52 5.44
C ALA A 74 11.25 6.11 5.05
N LYS A 75 11.20 5.16 5.98
CA LYS A 75 11.65 3.79 5.75
C LYS A 75 10.55 2.74 5.78
N VAL A 76 9.29 3.15 5.94
CA VAL A 76 8.17 2.21 5.93
C VAL A 76 8.04 1.61 4.53
N PRO A 77 7.93 0.28 4.40
CA PRO A 77 7.68 -0.33 3.10
C PRO A 77 6.39 0.19 2.48
N ILE A 78 6.47 0.67 1.25
CA ILE A 78 5.30 1.13 0.48
C ILE A 78 5.16 0.23 -0.74
N VAL A 79 4.02 -0.43 -0.86
CA VAL A 79 3.72 -1.32 -1.98
C VAL A 79 2.55 -0.72 -2.76
N ALA A 80 2.77 -0.40 -4.02
CA ALA A 80 1.72 0.16 -4.87
C ALA A 80 0.83 -0.95 -5.41
N LEU A 81 -0.48 -0.75 -5.32
CA LEU A 81 -1.46 -1.57 -6.04
C LEU A 81 -1.82 -0.79 -7.30
N THR A 82 -1.57 -1.37 -8.46
CA THR A 82 -1.64 -0.62 -9.70
C THR A 82 -2.22 -1.42 -10.86
N ALA A 83 -2.89 -0.71 -11.78
CA ALA A 83 -3.34 -1.27 -13.04
C ALA A 83 -2.30 -1.12 -14.16
N TRP A 84 -1.10 -0.64 -13.86
CA TRP A 84 -0.03 -0.55 -14.86
C TRP A 84 0.28 -1.93 -15.44
N PRO A 85 0.64 -2.01 -16.73
CA PRO A 85 1.11 -3.27 -17.31
C PRO A 85 2.30 -3.83 -16.52
N GLU A 86 2.34 -5.15 -16.34
CA GLU A 86 3.43 -5.79 -15.61
C GLU A 86 4.80 -5.43 -16.16
N SER A 87 4.90 -5.23 -17.47
CA SER A 87 6.16 -4.90 -18.12
C SER A 87 6.81 -3.62 -17.61
N ILE A 88 6.02 -2.68 -17.05
CA ILE A 88 6.54 -1.40 -16.58
C ILE A 88 6.27 -1.14 -15.10
N ALA A 89 5.40 -1.92 -14.48
CA ALA A 89 4.93 -1.64 -13.11
C ALA A 89 6.07 -1.58 -12.10
N GLY A 90 6.99 -2.52 -12.14
CA GLY A 90 8.12 -2.57 -11.21
C GLY A 90 9.03 -1.35 -11.34
N GLU A 91 9.34 -0.96 -12.56
CA GLU A 91 10.17 0.21 -12.82
C GLU A 91 9.50 1.49 -12.36
N MET A 92 8.19 1.62 -12.64
CA MET A 92 7.43 2.80 -12.25
C MET A 92 7.33 2.92 -10.72
N ALA A 93 7.12 1.80 -10.04
CA ALA A 93 7.04 1.80 -8.58
C ALA A 93 8.34 2.30 -7.95
N ILE A 94 9.47 1.78 -8.43
CA ILE A 94 10.78 2.20 -7.93
C ILE A 94 11.01 3.69 -8.23
N ARG A 95 10.68 4.12 -9.43
CA ARG A 95 10.83 5.52 -9.85
C ARG A 95 10.02 6.47 -8.96
N TYR A 96 8.87 6.04 -8.47
CA TYR A 96 8.03 6.84 -7.61
C TYR A 96 8.41 6.74 -6.12
N GLY A 97 9.40 5.92 -5.78
CA GLY A 97 9.87 5.77 -4.41
C GLY A 97 9.20 4.66 -3.61
N CYS A 98 8.44 3.79 -4.28
CA CYS A 98 7.86 2.61 -3.64
C CYS A 98 8.90 1.50 -3.51
N ASP A 99 8.68 0.60 -2.57
CA ASP A 99 9.52 -0.60 -2.42
C ASP A 99 9.15 -1.67 -3.43
N GLY A 100 7.96 -1.63 -3.97
CA GLY A 100 7.51 -2.56 -4.98
C GLY A 100 6.09 -2.29 -5.40
N CYS A 101 5.55 -3.20 -6.20
CA CYS A 101 4.18 -3.10 -6.69
C CYS A 101 3.54 -4.46 -6.80
N ILE A 102 2.21 -4.46 -6.78
CA ILE A 102 1.39 -5.63 -7.07
C ILE A 102 0.38 -5.17 -8.11
N THR A 103 0.34 -5.84 -9.26
CA THR A 103 -0.55 -5.45 -10.35
C THR A 103 -1.97 -5.94 -10.10
N LYS A 104 -2.95 -5.13 -10.50
CA LYS A 104 -4.37 -5.50 -10.45
C LYS A 104 -4.77 -6.24 -11.72
N PRO A 105 -5.67 -7.21 -11.65
CA PRO A 105 -6.32 -7.71 -10.45
C PRO A 105 -5.35 -8.53 -9.59
N ILE A 106 -5.50 -8.48 -8.27
CA ILE A 106 -4.61 -9.23 -7.38
C ILE A 106 -4.86 -10.73 -7.55
N ASN A 107 -3.77 -11.50 -7.44
CA ASN A 107 -3.87 -12.95 -7.41
C ASN A 107 -4.16 -13.38 -5.98
N VAL A 108 -5.38 -13.82 -5.73
CA VAL A 108 -5.85 -14.15 -4.38
C VAL A 108 -4.98 -15.21 -3.71
N ALA A 109 -4.48 -16.17 -4.49
CA ALA A 109 -3.65 -17.25 -3.95
C ALA A 109 -2.24 -16.79 -3.53
N GLU A 110 -1.74 -15.72 -4.13
CA GLU A 110 -0.35 -15.27 -3.92
C GLU A 110 -0.24 -13.98 -3.09
N PHE A 111 -1.31 -13.22 -2.98
CA PHE A 111 -1.26 -11.88 -2.40
C PHE A 111 -0.67 -11.87 -0.98
N GLY A 112 -1.14 -12.79 -0.14
CA GLY A 112 -0.66 -12.87 1.24
C GLY A 112 0.85 -13.13 1.33
N ARG A 113 1.36 -13.99 0.46
CA ARG A 113 2.80 -14.29 0.41
C ARG A 113 3.60 -13.10 -0.09
N GLN A 114 3.06 -12.36 -1.04
CA GLN A 114 3.71 -11.15 -1.53
C GLN A 114 3.84 -10.12 -0.41
N ILE A 115 2.77 -9.94 0.38
CA ILE A 115 2.79 -9.02 1.51
C ILE A 115 3.78 -9.49 2.57
N GLU A 116 3.79 -10.78 2.90
CA GLU A 116 4.76 -11.34 3.85
C GLU A 116 6.19 -11.04 3.44
N ALA A 117 6.50 -11.19 2.15
CA ALA A 117 7.83 -10.96 1.64
C ALA A 117 8.27 -9.51 1.84
N TYR A 118 7.37 -8.55 1.63
CA TYR A 118 7.68 -7.14 1.88
C TYR A 118 7.85 -6.84 3.37
N LEU A 119 7.07 -7.47 4.23
CA LEU A 119 7.18 -7.30 5.68
C LEU A 119 8.47 -7.89 6.24
N ALA A 120 9.02 -8.90 5.60
CA ALA A 120 10.23 -9.57 6.04
C ALA A 120 11.53 -8.85 5.67
N ARG A 121 11.44 -7.80 4.86
CA ARG A 121 12.62 -7.05 4.36
C ARG A 121 13.20 -6.13 5.41
#